data_789693843513fe258aeec3fdf916af30
#
_entry.id   789693843513fe258aeec3fdf916af30
#
_cell.length_a   1.000
_cell.length_b   1.000
_cell.length_c   1.000
_cell.angle_alpha   90.00
_cell.angle_beta   90.00
_cell.angle_gamma   90.00
#
_symmetry.space_group_name_H-M   'P 1'
#
loop_
_entity.id
_entity.type
_entity.pdbx_description
1 polymer ?
#
loop_
_entity_poly.entity_id
_entity_poly.type
_entity_poly.pdbx_seq_one_letter_code
_entity_poly.pdbx_strand_id
1 'polypeptide(L)'
;LFVAISIFLVVEKNIYYMYALPILLGVLMLYLFSYDKVIFLIAFLTPLSINLEGLGLDVGLSLSVPVEPLLFGVLFFFIAKLLYEKKFDNKIAYHPISIVIYLMFIWILITTITSELPLVSAKYLLSRIWFVIPAYFVCAKLFKNPENINKFVWLYIAGLIIVVIYTTINHAIYGFSGNSAHWVMSPFYNDHTAYGAALAIYLILNAAFIFLPNIKTSQRIIIIICFVVL
;
A
#
# COMPACT_ATOMS: atom_id res chain seq x y z
N LEU A 1 -13.35 24.47 19.36
CA LEU A 1 -13.72 25.17 18.14
C LEU A 1 -13.90 24.19 16.97
N PHE A 2 -12.88 23.34 16.63
CA PHE A 2 -12.95 22.39 15.51
C PHE A 2 -14.17 21.45 15.61
N VAL A 3 -14.36 20.79 16.76
CA VAL A 3 -15.48 19.85 16.98
C VAL A 3 -16.84 20.55 16.81
N ALA A 4 -17.01 21.77 17.33
CA ALA A 4 -18.25 22.54 17.19
C ALA A 4 -18.53 22.90 15.73
N ILE A 5 -17.51 23.35 14.98
CA ILE A 5 -17.64 23.64 13.55
C ILE A 5 -17.94 22.37 12.76
N SER A 6 -17.29 21.25 13.07
CA SER A 6 -17.54 19.97 12.39
C SER A 6 -18.96 19.47 12.61
N ILE A 7 -19.47 19.53 13.85
CA ILE A 7 -20.87 19.17 14.18
C ILE A 7 -21.84 20.07 13.40
N PHE A 8 -21.63 21.38 13.41
CA PHE A 8 -22.47 22.33 12.68
C PHE A 8 -22.50 22.01 11.18
N LEU A 9 -21.35 21.84 10.54
CA LEU A 9 -21.25 21.57 9.10
C LEU A 9 -21.85 20.21 8.71
N VAL A 10 -21.72 19.21 9.57
CA VAL A 10 -22.30 17.88 9.32
C VAL A 10 -23.81 17.89 9.51
N VAL A 11 -24.32 18.48 10.59
CA VAL A 11 -25.75 18.45 10.93
C VAL A 11 -26.55 19.44 10.06
N GLU A 12 -26.05 20.67 9.89
CA GLU A 12 -26.76 21.72 9.17
C GLU A 12 -26.56 21.68 7.64
N LYS A 13 -25.37 21.26 7.17
CA LYS A 13 -25.00 21.32 5.74
C LYS A 13 -24.83 19.97 5.10
N ASN A 14 -24.98 18.85 5.83
CA ASN A 14 -24.75 17.49 5.35
C ASN A 14 -23.33 17.29 4.75
N ILE A 15 -22.33 18.04 5.26
CA ILE A 15 -20.94 17.97 4.77
C ILE A 15 -20.17 16.92 5.56
N TYR A 16 -20.39 15.66 5.27
CA TYR A 16 -19.75 14.53 5.97
C TYR A 16 -18.23 14.45 5.75
N TYR A 17 -17.69 15.08 4.70
CA TYR A 17 -16.24 15.11 4.42
C TYR A 17 -15.41 15.76 5.53
N MET A 18 -16.04 16.55 6.40
CA MET A 18 -15.36 17.16 7.56
C MET A 18 -14.80 16.13 8.52
N TYR A 19 -15.36 14.92 8.59
CA TYR A 19 -14.79 13.83 9.40
C TYR A 19 -13.46 13.29 8.85
N ALA A 20 -13.18 13.47 7.57
CA ALA A 20 -11.89 13.10 6.99
C ALA A 20 -10.76 14.10 7.33
N LEU A 21 -11.09 15.34 7.72
CA LEU A 21 -10.11 16.40 7.95
C LEU A 21 -9.08 16.04 9.05
N PRO A 22 -9.45 15.53 10.24
CA PRO A 22 -8.46 15.12 11.25
C PRO A 22 -7.53 14.01 10.75
N ILE A 23 -8.05 13.07 9.97
CA ILE A 23 -7.27 11.98 9.39
C ILE A 23 -6.27 12.56 8.37
N LEU A 24 -6.74 13.44 7.49
CA LEU A 24 -5.88 14.12 6.50
C LEU A 24 -4.78 14.95 7.17
N LEU A 25 -5.12 15.69 8.23
CA LEU A 25 -4.15 16.46 9.00
C LEU A 25 -3.13 15.53 9.70
N GLY A 26 -3.58 14.41 10.27
CA GLY A 26 -2.70 13.41 10.86
C GLY A 26 -1.72 12.81 9.84
N VAL A 27 -2.21 12.45 8.65
CA VAL A 27 -1.39 11.97 7.54
C VAL A 27 -0.40 13.04 7.08
N LEU A 28 -0.84 14.30 6.94
CA LEU A 28 0.04 15.41 6.58
C LEU A 28 1.15 15.61 7.60
N MET A 29 0.85 15.53 8.89
CA MET A 29 1.85 15.58 9.97
C MET A 29 2.85 14.43 9.87
N LEU A 30 2.40 13.21 9.52
CA LEU A 30 3.32 12.09 9.29
C LEU A 30 4.27 12.36 8.12
N TYR A 31 3.80 12.97 7.03
CA TYR A 31 4.67 13.36 5.91
C TYR A 31 5.71 14.40 6.32
N LEU A 32 5.31 15.42 7.06
CA LEU A 32 6.19 16.51 7.44
C LEU A 32 7.27 16.07 8.45
N PHE A 33 6.89 15.25 9.43
CA PHE A 33 7.77 14.91 10.54
C PHE A 33 8.40 13.52 10.46
N SER A 34 7.77 12.58 9.75
CA SER A 34 8.20 11.18 9.74
C SER A 34 7.69 10.45 8.52
N TYR A 35 8.05 10.91 7.31
CA TYR A 35 7.58 10.27 6.08
C TYR A 35 7.89 8.76 6.00
N ASP A 36 8.92 8.28 6.71
CA ASP A 36 9.23 6.85 6.83
C ASP A 36 8.07 6.07 7.47
N LYS A 37 7.34 6.69 8.42
CA LYS A 37 6.18 6.08 9.06
C LYS A 37 4.99 5.94 8.10
N VAL A 38 4.92 6.77 7.05
CA VAL A 38 3.90 6.64 6.01
C VAL A 38 4.08 5.34 5.24
N ILE A 39 5.32 4.88 5.01
CA ILE A 39 5.59 3.59 4.37
C ILE A 39 5.05 2.43 5.22
N PHE A 40 5.17 2.51 6.55
CA PHE A 40 4.58 1.52 7.44
C PHE A 40 3.06 1.55 7.44
N LEU A 41 2.47 2.75 7.37
CA LEU A 41 1.02 2.90 7.21
C LEU A 41 0.55 2.31 5.87
N ILE A 42 1.29 2.57 4.78
CA ILE A 42 1.02 1.97 3.47
C ILE A 42 1.10 0.44 3.55
N ALA A 43 2.12 -0.11 4.22
CA ALA A 43 2.24 -1.56 4.38
C ALA A 43 1.00 -2.19 5.04
N PHE A 44 0.50 -1.57 6.11
CA PHE A 44 -0.72 -2.02 6.80
C PHE A 44 -1.97 -1.88 5.94
N LEU A 45 -2.10 -0.76 5.22
CA LEU A 45 -3.29 -0.45 4.43
C LEU A 45 -3.32 -1.14 3.05
N THR A 46 -2.18 -1.66 2.57
CA THR A 46 -2.14 -2.28 1.23
C THR A 46 -3.12 -3.44 1.08
N PRO A 47 -3.21 -4.43 1.98
CA PRO A 47 -4.21 -5.48 1.87
C PRO A 47 -5.65 -4.98 2.03
N LEU A 48 -5.86 -3.85 2.72
CA LEU A 48 -7.15 -3.24 3.01
C LEU A 48 -7.58 -2.22 1.94
N SER A 49 -6.79 -2.05 0.89
CA SER A 49 -7.06 -1.06 -0.15
C SER A 49 -8.19 -1.53 -1.07
N ILE A 50 -9.07 -0.61 -1.42
CA ILE A 50 -10.26 -0.87 -2.24
C ILE A 50 -10.12 -0.13 -3.56
N ASN A 51 -10.35 -0.82 -4.67
CA ASN A 51 -10.37 -0.20 -5.99
C ASN A 51 -11.69 0.56 -6.18
N LEU A 52 -11.61 1.86 -6.52
CA LEU A 52 -12.78 2.71 -6.73
C LEU A 52 -13.64 2.28 -7.91
N GLU A 53 -13.05 1.71 -8.95
CA GLU A 53 -13.81 1.16 -10.10
C GLU A 53 -14.74 0.02 -9.66
N GLY A 54 -14.29 -0.84 -8.73
CA GLY A 54 -15.10 -1.91 -8.15
C GLY A 54 -16.31 -1.40 -7.35
N LEU A 55 -16.29 -0.13 -6.94
CA LEU A 55 -17.41 0.55 -6.28
C LEU A 55 -18.32 1.34 -7.25
N GLY A 56 -18.08 1.24 -8.55
CA GLY A 56 -18.84 1.97 -9.56
C GLY A 56 -18.50 3.46 -9.67
N LEU A 57 -17.39 3.90 -9.06
CA LEU A 57 -16.89 5.26 -9.16
C LEU A 57 -15.83 5.32 -10.27
N ASP A 58 -16.28 5.62 -11.49
CA ASP A 58 -15.37 5.81 -12.62
C ASP A 58 -14.70 7.20 -12.54
N VAL A 59 -13.52 7.23 -11.98
CA VAL A 59 -12.66 8.44 -11.92
C VAL A 59 -11.72 8.49 -13.13
N GLY A 60 -11.89 7.57 -14.10
CA GLY A 60 -11.03 7.44 -15.28
C GLY A 60 -9.59 7.00 -14.97
N LEU A 61 -9.32 6.60 -13.74
CA LEU A 61 -8.09 5.98 -13.25
C LEU A 61 -8.51 4.88 -12.27
N SER A 62 -8.01 3.65 -12.45
CA SER A 62 -8.18 2.57 -11.47
C SER A 62 -7.35 2.89 -10.22
N LEU A 63 -7.93 3.65 -9.30
CA LEU A 63 -7.27 4.08 -8.07
C LEU A 63 -7.65 3.16 -6.91
N SER A 64 -6.63 2.65 -6.23
CA SER A 64 -6.78 1.87 -4.99
C SER A 64 -6.62 2.78 -3.77
N VAL A 65 -7.73 3.04 -3.09
CA VAL A 65 -7.76 3.94 -1.92
C VAL A 65 -7.67 3.10 -0.64
N PRO A 66 -6.87 3.53 0.35
CA PRO A 66 -6.12 4.79 0.45
C PRO A 66 -4.67 4.74 -0.02
N VAL A 67 -4.18 3.60 -0.52
CA VAL A 67 -2.74 3.35 -0.72
C VAL A 67 -2.14 4.20 -1.84
N GLU A 68 -2.80 4.32 -3.00
CA GLU A 68 -2.22 5.09 -4.11
C GLU A 68 -2.11 6.59 -3.82
N PRO A 69 -3.10 7.26 -3.23
CA PRO A 69 -2.92 8.65 -2.76
C PRO A 69 -1.77 8.81 -1.76
N LEU A 70 -1.58 7.81 -0.88
CA LEU A 70 -0.45 7.81 0.06
C LEU A 70 0.89 7.64 -0.67
N LEU A 71 0.99 6.74 -1.64
CA LEU A 71 2.20 6.58 -2.47
C LEU A 71 2.52 7.85 -3.26
N PHE A 72 1.51 8.50 -3.83
CA PHE A 72 1.68 9.79 -4.49
C PHE A 72 2.22 10.86 -3.54
N GLY A 73 1.69 10.93 -2.32
CA GLY A 73 2.21 11.82 -1.27
C GLY A 73 3.67 11.50 -0.93
N VAL A 74 4.05 10.22 -0.78
CA VAL A 74 5.44 9.82 -0.53
C VAL A 74 6.35 10.26 -1.68
N LEU A 75 5.91 10.07 -2.93
CA LEU A 75 6.65 10.54 -4.11
C LEU A 75 6.90 12.05 -4.06
N PHE A 76 5.84 12.83 -3.78
CA PHE A 76 5.94 14.29 -3.70
C PHE A 76 6.94 14.74 -2.64
N PHE A 77 6.83 14.21 -1.41
CA PHE A 77 7.75 14.54 -0.32
C PHE A 77 9.18 14.04 -0.57
N PHE A 78 9.33 12.88 -1.23
CA PHE A 78 10.63 12.36 -1.63
C PHE A 78 11.32 13.31 -2.63
N ILE A 79 10.60 13.77 -3.66
CA ILE A 79 11.14 14.73 -4.64
C ILE A 79 11.45 16.07 -3.96
N ALA A 80 10.55 16.59 -3.13
CA ALA A 80 10.78 17.84 -2.40
C ALA A 80 12.05 17.75 -1.53
N LYS A 81 12.23 16.65 -0.83
CA LYS A 81 13.42 16.38 -0.01
C LYS A 81 14.69 16.30 -0.87
N LEU A 82 14.61 15.61 -2.00
CA LEU A 82 15.74 15.49 -2.94
C LEU A 82 16.18 16.85 -3.47
N LEU A 83 15.22 17.71 -3.81
CA LEU A 83 15.49 19.07 -4.30
C LEU A 83 16.07 19.97 -3.19
N TYR A 84 15.59 19.82 -1.96
CA TYR A 84 16.06 20.60 -0.82
C TYR A 84 17.46 20.19 -0.37
N GLU A 85 17.68 18.89 -0.13
CA GLU A 85 18.94 18.36 0.40
C GLU A 85 20.01 18.28 -0.70
N LYS A 86 19.63 18.25 -1.98
CA LYS A 86 20.51 18.07 -3.15
C LYS A 86 21.48 16.89 -3.00
N LYS A 87 21.12 15.92 -2.19
CA LYS A 87 21.92 14.73 -1.88
C LYS A 87 21.04 13.49 -2.00
N PHE A 88 21.49 12.55 -2.79
CA PHE A 88 20.93 11.21 -2.85
C PHE A 88 22.04 10.18 -2.60
N ASP A 89 21.69 9.04 -2.05
CA ASP A 89 22.68 7.99 -1.78
C ASP A 89 23.18 7.37 -3.09
N ASN A 90 24.43 7.66 -3.43
CA ASN A 90 25.06 7.17 -4.65
C ASN A 90 25.07 5.64 -4.75
N LYS A 91 25.12 4.92 -3.61
CA LYS A 91 25.06 3.45 -3.60
C LYS A 91 23.69 2.94 -4.08
N ILE A 92 22.62 3.67 -3.80
CA ILE A 92 21.28 3.33 -4.30
C ILE A 92 21.14 3.85 -5.73
N ALA A 93 21.56 5.09 -6.02
CA ALA A 93 21.39 5.70 -7.33
C ALA A 93 22.06 4.91 -8.46
N TYR A 94 23.28 4.44 -8.25
CA TYR A 94 24.07 3.70 -9.24
C TYR A 94 24.01 2.18 -9.04
N HIS A 95 23.09 1.69 -8.22
CA HIS A 95 22.92 0.25 -8.06
C HIS A 95 22.40 -0.37 -9.39
N PRO A 96 22.83 -1.56 -9.79
CA PRO A 96 22.37 -2.20 -11.03
C PRO A 96 20.84 -2.22 -11.19
N ILE A 97 20.11 -2.51 -10.13
CA ILE A 97 18.63 -2.49 -10.13
C ILE A 97 18.11 -1.08 -10.46
N SER A 98 18.71 -0.02 -9.90
CA SER A 98 18.31 1.37 -10.19
C SER A 98 18.52 1.71 -11.66
N ILE A 99 19.63 1.25 -12.25
CA ILE A 99 19.91 1.45 -13.68
C ILE A 99 18.82 0.76 -14.53
N VAL A 100 18.45 -0.46 -14.19
CA VAL A 100 17.35 -1.16 -14.89
C VAL A 100 16.01 -0.43 -14.75
N ILE A 101 15.71 0.12 -13.57
CA ILE A 101 14.51 0.93 -13.35
C ILE A 101 14.54 2.21 -14.21
N TYR A 102 15.68 2.89 -14.32
CA TYR A 102 15.83 4.06 -15.22
C TYR A 102 15.60 3.68 -16.68
N LEU A 103 16.21 2.59 -17.15
CA LEU A 103 15.99 2.08 -18.50
C LEU A 103 14.53 1.71 -18.74
N MET A 104 13.87 1.10 -17.77
CA MET A 104 12.43 0.80 -17.82
C MET A 104 11.60 2.09 -17.98
N PHE A 105 11.88 3.14 -17.20
CA PHE A 105 11.16 4.41 -17.32
C PHE A 105 11.42 5.10 -18.65
N ILE A 106 12.65 5.08 -19.16
CA ILE A 106 12.99 5.61 -20.48
C ILE A 106 12.19 4.85 -21.56
N TRP A 107 12.13 3.53 -21.47
CA TRP A 107 11.36 2.72 -22.41
C TRP A 107 9.86 3.03 -22.37
N ILE A 108 9.27 3.09 -21.17
CA ILE A 108 7.84 3.44 -21.01
C ILE A 108 7.58 4.85 -21.55
N LEU A 109 8.49 5.81 -21.34
CA LEU A 109 8.37 7.17 -21.86
C LEU A 109 8.40 7.18 -23.40
N ILE A 110 9.31 6.47 -24.04
CA ILE A 110 9.37 6.32 -25.50
C ILE A 110 8.07 5.73 -26.03
N THR A 111 7.61 4.62 -25.45
CA THR A 111 6.36 3.97 -25.88
C THR A 111 5.12 4.83 -25.61
N THR A 112 5.15 5.69 -24.60
CA THR A 112 4.08 6.66 -24.33
C THR A 112 3.99 7.71 -25.44
N ILE A 113 5.13 8.23 -25.89
CA ILE A 113 5.19 9.25 -26.95
C ILE A 113 4.76 8.66 -28.30
N THR A 114 5.09 7.41 -28.58
CA THR A 114 4.76 6.71 -29.84
C THR A 114 3.42 5.99 -29.81
N SER A 115 2.67 6.10 -28.73
CA SER A 115 1.39 5.38 -28.55
C SER A 115 0.25 5.94 -29.41
N GLU A 116 -0.58 5.08 -29.95
CA GLU A 116 -1.85 5.45 -30.58
C GLU A 116 -2.87 6.05 -29.62
N LEU A 117 -2.74 5.73 -28.30
CA LEU A 117 -3.58 6.26 -27.22
C LEU A 117 -2.72 7.00 -26.18
N PRO A 118 -2.21 8.22 -26.51
CA PRO A 118 -1.22 8.91 -25.68
C PRO A 118 -1.71 9.18 -24.26
N LEU A 119 -3.00 9.49 -24.07
CA LEU A 119 -3.56 9.78 -22.75
C LEU A 119 -3.55 8.55 -21.84
N VAL A 120 -3.91 7.38 -22.38
CA VAL A 120 -3.92 6.11 -21.63
C VAL A 120 -2.50 5.72 -21.24
N SER A 121 -1.57 5.84 -22.20
CA SER A 121 -0.14 5.55 -21.96
C SER A 121 0.50 6.52 -20.96
N ALA A 122 0.12 7.80 -21.00
CA ALA A 122 0.58 8.78 -20.02
C ALA A 122 0.07 8.47 -18.60
N LYS A 123 -1.20 8.05 -18.46
CA LYS A 123 -1.75 7.58 -17.18
C LYS A 123 -0.98 6.38 -16.65
N TYR A 124 -0.66 5.41 -17.52
CA TYR A 124 0.15 4.25 -17.16
C TYR A 124 1.55 4.64 -16.69
N LEU A 125 2.25 5.51 -17.43
CA LEU A 125 3.56 6.02 -17.02
C LEU A 125 3.49 6.69 -15.65
N LEU A 126 2.50 7.56 -15.43
CA LEU A 126 2.31 8.26 -14.16
C LEU A 126 2.09 7.29 -13.01
N SER A 127 1.21 6.29 -13.18
CA SER A 127 0.96 5.27 -12.16
C SER A 127 2.22 4.47 -11.82
N ARG A 128 3.06 4.15 -12.80
CA ARG A 128 4.34 3.49 -12.57
C ARG A 128 5.33 4.35 -11.80
N ILE A 129 5.38 5.67 -12.07
CA ILE A 129 6.25 6.61 -11.36
C ILE A 129 5.89 6.66 -9.88
N TRP A 130 4.61 6.91 -9.54
CA TRP A 130 4.22 7.04 -8.14
C TRP A 130 4.25 5.74 -7.34
N PHE A 131 4.24 4.58 -8.03
CA PHE A 131 4.39 3.28 -7.40
C PHE A 131 5.88 2.89 -7.23
N VAL A 132 6.63 2.86 -8.33
CA VAL A 132 8.00 2.30 -8.34
C VAL A 132 8.99 3.17 -7.56
N ILE A 133 8.86 4.51 -7.65
CA ILE A 133 9.80 5.39 -6.95
C ILE A 133 9.69 5.25 -5.42
N PRO A 134 8.53 5.34 -4.78
CA PRO A 134 8.41 5.07 -3.35
C PRO A 134 8.77 3.64 -2.99
N ALA A 135 8.25 2.66 -3.71
CA ALA A 135 8.43 1.24 -3.41
C ALA A 135 9.89 0.78 -3.50
N TYR A 136 10.70 1.40 -4.36
CA TYR A 136 12.11 1.05 -4.48
C TYR A 136 13.02 2.04 -3.76
N PHE A 137 13.05 3.31 -4.17
CA PHE A 137 14.07 4.26 -3.69
C PHE A 137 13.88 4.66 -2.23
N VAL A 138 12.63 4.83 -1.77
CA VAL A 138 12.36 5.14 -0.37
C VAL A 138 12.52 3.89 0.49
N CYS A 139 11.99 2.76 0.05
CA CYS A 139 12.13 1.50 0.79
C CYS A 139 13.57 1.00 0.85
N ALA A 140 14.37 1.15 -0.22
CA ALA A 140 15.79 0.79 -0.19
C ALA A 140 16.58 1.58 0.86
N LYS A 141 16.22 2.85 1.09
CA LYS A 141 16.79 3.66 2.16
C LYS A 141 16.29 3.23 3.54
N LEU A 142 14.98 2.98 3.66
CA LEU A 142 14.33 2.60 4.92
C LEU A 142 14.82 1.24 5.42
N PHE A 143 14.99 0.28 4.51
CA PHE A 143 15.38 -1.11 4.82
C PHE A 143 16.88 -1.32 5.00
N LYS A 144 17.68 -0.25 4.98
CA LYS A 144 19.07 -0.31 5.49
C LYS A 144 19.11 -0.73 6.97
N ASN A 145 18.05 -0.43 7.74
CA ASN A 145 17.85 -0.99 9.07
C ASN A 145 16.98 -2.26 8.96
N PRO A 146 17.52 -3.46 9.28
CA PRO A 146 16.77 -4.72 9.22
C PRO A 146 15.51 -4.75 10.10
N GLU A 147 15.47 -3.99 11.21
CA GLU A 147 14.28 -3.89 12.05
C GLU A 147 13.08 -3.32 11.29
N ASN A 148 13.32 -2.43 10.33
CA ASN A 148 12.28 -1.84 9.52
C ASN A 148 11.66 -2.85 8.55
N ILE A 149 12.44 -3.83 8.07
CA ILE A 149 11.93 -4.94 7.25
C ILE A 149 10.93 -5.76 8.08
N ASN A 150 11.31 -6.12 9.31
CA ASN A 150 10.44 -6.87 10.21
C ASN A 150 9.14 -6.09 10.50
N LYS A 151 9.25 -4.79 10.82
CA LYS A 151 8.07 -3.93 11.04
C LYS A 151 7.16 -3.88 9.82
N PHE A 152 7.74 -3.72 8.63
CA PHE A 152 6.99 -3.66 7.37
C PHE A 152 6.21 -4.95 7.13
N VAL A 153 6.87 -6.11 7.24
CA VAL A 153 6.24 -7.42 7.02
C VAL A 153 5.14 -7.67 8.04
N TRP A 154 5.38 -7.37 9.32
CA TRP A 154 4.38 -7.52 10.37
C TRP A 154 3.15 -6.66 10.18
N LEU A 155 3.33 -5.42 9.77
CA LEU A 155 2.20 -4.52 9.51
C LEU A 155 1.37 -4.99 8.31
N TYR A 156 2.03 -5.48 7.26
CA TYR A 156 1.32 -6.06 6.12
C TYR A 156 0.55 -7.32 6.52
N ILE A 157 1.16 -8.24 7.28
CA ILE A 157 0.48 -9.43 7.81
C ILE A 157 -0.72 -9.04 8.65
N ALA A 158 -0.61 -8.03 9.52
CA ALA A 158 -1.71 -7.56 10.34
C ALA A 158 -2.91 -7.07 9.50
N GLY A 159 -2.64 -6.29 8.43
CA GLY A 159 -3.67 -5.88 7.47
C GLY A 159 -4.27 -7.07 6.71
N LEU A 160 -3.42 -8.02 6.29
CA LEU A 160 -3.85 -9.20 5.55
C LEU A 160 -4.73 -10.13 6.39
N ILE A 161 -4.44 -10.30 7.68
CA ILE A 161 -5.27 -11.09 8.60
C ILE A 161 -6.70 -10.53 8.69
N ILE A 162 -6.86 -9.21 8.71
CA ILE A 162 -8.19 -8.59 8.71
C ILE A 162 -8.97 -9.01 7.45
N VAL A 163 -8.30 -8.98 6.28
CA VAL A 163 -8.91 -9.41 5.01
C VAL A 163 -9.21 -10.90 5.01
N VAL A 164 -8.33 -11.74 5.56
CA VAL A 164 -8.56 -13.20 5.67
C VAL A 164 -9.78 -13.48 6.53
N ILE A 165 -9.89 -12.83 7.69
CA ILE A 165 -11.05 -12.98 8.58
C ILE A 165 -12.33 -12.56 7.85
N TYR A 166 -12.32 -11.39 7.19
CA TYR A 166 -13.45 -10.92 6.40
C TYR A 166 -13.84 -11.91 5.31
N THR A 167 -12.88 -12.36 4.51
CA THR A 167 -13.10 -13.30 3.40
C THR A 167 -13.65 -14.63 3.90
N THR A 168 -13.11 -15.14 5.03
CA THR A 168 -13.54 -16.41 5.62
C THR A 168 -14.99 -16.30 6.14
N ILE A 169 -15.34 -15.22 6.85
CA ILE A 169 -16.71 -14.99 7.32
C ILE A 169 -17.66 -14.88 6.13
N ASN A 170 -17.27 -14.10 5.11
CA ASN A 170 -18.08 -13.94 3.91
C ASN A 170 -18.25 -15.27 3.16
N HIS A 171 -17.21 -16.08 3.04
CA HIS A 171 -17.28 -17.40 2.43
C HIS A 171 -18.17 -18.37 3.22
N ALA A 172 -18.14 -18.30 4.55
CA ALA A 172 -19.01 -19.09 5.42
C ALA A 172 -20.49 -18.77 5.20
N ILE A 173 -20.85 -17.48 5.02
CA ILE A 173 -22.23 -17.04 4.72
C ILE A 173 -22.76 -17.71 3.44
N TYR A 174 -21.89 -17.93 2.46
CA TYR A 174 -22.21 -18.61 1.21
C TYR A 174 -21.97 -20.13 1.24
N GLY A 175 -21.87 -20.73 2.43
CA GLY A 175 -21.76 -22.18 2.63
C GLY A 175 -20.47 -22.78 2.08
N PHE A 176 -19.37 -22.03 1.98
CA PHE A 176 -18.07 -22.45 1.43
C PHE A 176 -18.19 -23.04 0.02
N SER A 177 -19.09 -22.50 -0.80
CA SER A 177 -19.30 -23.01 -2.17
C SER A 177 -18.09 -22.65 -3.07
N GLY A 178 -17.75 -23.56 -4.02
CA GLY A 178 -16.67 -23.31 -4.99
C GLY A 178 -16.90 -22.07 -5.85
N ASN A 179 -18.17 -21.76 -6.20
CA ASN A 179 -18.51 -20.57 -6.95
C ASN A 179 -18.26 -19.28 -6.20
N SER A 180 -18.58 -19.25 -4.89
CA SER A 180 -18.35 -18.05 -4.08
C SER A 180 -16.85 -17.78 -3.81
N ALA A 181 -16.00 -18.79 -3.82
CA ALA A 181 -14.55 -18.67 -3.63
C ALA A 181 -13.87 -17.71 -4.62
N HIS A 182 -14.50 -17.46 -5.79
CA HIS A 182 -13.93 -16.57 -6.81
C HIS A 182 -14.09 -15.07 -6.51
N TRP A 183 -15.00 -14.67 -5.61
CA TRP A 183 -15.35 -13.26 -5.40
C TRP A 183 -15.51 -12.83 -3.93
N VAL A 184 -15.51 -13.75 -2.96
CA VAL A 184 -15.73 -13.43 -1.54
C VAL A 184 -14.69 -12.50 -0.92
N MET A 185 -13.52 -12.33 -1.55
CA MET A 185 -12.46 -11.40 -1.15
C MET A 185 -12.74 -9.95 -1.54
N SER A 186 -13.74 -9.71 -2.38
CA SER A 186 -14.18 -8.35 -2.71
C SER A 186 -14.71 -7.64 -1.43
N PRO A 187 -14.46 -6.33 -1.25
CA PRO A 187 -13.90 -5.37 -2.21
C PRO A 187 -12.37 -5.21 -2.18
N PHE A 188 -11.66 -5.96 -1.34
CA PHE A 188 -10.21 -5.78 -1.12
C PHE A 188 -9.36 -6.31 -2.29
N TYR A 189 -9.76 -7.45 -2.85
CA TYR A 189 -9.10 -8.05 -4.01
C TYR A 189 -10.12 -8.28 -5.12
N ASN A 190 -9.73 -7.95 -6.35
CA ASN A 190 -10.61 -8.07 -7.52
C ASN A 190 -10.83 -9.52 -7.94
N ASP A 191 -9.85 -10.39 -7.65
CA ASP A 191 -9.91 -11.81 -7.99
C ASP A 191 -9.16 -12.68 -6.97
N HIS A 192 -9.50 -13.98 -6.97
CA HIS A 192 -8.91 -15.00 -6.10
C HIS A 192 -7.43 -15.25 -6.38
N THR A 193 -6.96 -14.99 -7.61
CA THR A 193 -5.56 -15.21 -8.00
C THR A 193 -4.64 -14.20 -7.30
N ALA A 194 -5.00 -12.91 -7.34
CA ALA A 194 -4.26 -11.86 -6.66
C ALA A 194 -4.28 -12.05 -5.14
N TYR A 195 -5.43 -12.47 -4.58
CA TYR A 195 -5.57 -12.80 -3.17
C TYR A 195 -4.70 -13.99 -2.78
N GLY A 196 -4.76 -15.10 -3.52
CA GLY A 196 -3.95 -16.28 -3.28
C GLY A 196 -2.45 -16.01 -3.41
N ALA A 197 -2.02 -15.18 -4.37
CA ALA A 197 -0.62 -14.78 -4.52
C ALA A 197 -0.12 -13.98 -3.31
N ALA A 198 -0.93 -13.05 -2.79
CA ALA A 198 -0.60 -12.32 -1.57
C ALA A 198 -0.47 -13.25 -0.36
N LEU A 199 -1.43 -14.16 -0.17
CA LEU A 199 -1.37 -15.15 0.89
C LEU A 199 -0.11 -16.03 0.80
N ALA A 200 0.22 -16.56 -0.38
CA ALA A 200 1.37 -17.43 -0.60
C ALA A 200 2.69 -16.76 -0.21
N ILE A 201 2.90 -15.48 -0.63
CA ILE A 201 4.11 -14.73 -0.32
C ILE A 201 4.24 -14.51 1.20
N TYR A 202 3.17 -14.03 1.84
CA TYR A 202 3.23 -13.68 3.27
C TYR A 202 3.18 -14.90 4.19
N LEU A 203 2.61 -16.00 3.75
CA LEU A 203 2.68 -17.28 4.45
C LEU A 203 4.11 -17.80 4.54
N ILE A 204 4.89 -17.73 3.44
CA ILE A 204 6.31 -18.10 3.42
C ILE A 204 7.12 -17.17 4.34
N LEU A 205 6.90 -15.87 4.27
CA LEU A 205 7.59 -14.90 5.14
C LEU A 205 7.24 -15.14 6.62
N ASN A 206 5.99 -15.42 6.92
CA ASN A 206 5.55 -15.73 8.29
C ASN A 206 6.17 -17.05 8.78
N ALA A 207 6.22 -18.09 7.94
CA ALA A 207 6.90 -19.33 8.26
C ALA A 207 8.40 -19.10 8.58
N ALA A 208 9.07 -18.26 7.79
CA ALA A 208 10.48 -17.93 8.04
C ALA A 208 10.67 -17.28 9.42
N PHE A 209 9.73 -16.47 9.90
CA PHE A 209 9.80 -15.87 11.24
C PHE A 209 9.73 -16.90 12.38
N ILE A 210 9.08 -18.05 12.20
CA ILE A 210 9.04 -19.12 13.23
C ILE A 210 10.46 -19.62 13.57
N PHE A 211 11.33 -19.63 12.57
CA PHE A 211 12.70 -20.18 12.69
C PHE A 211 13.76 -19.15 13.10
N LEU A 212 13.38 -17.88 13.31
CA LEU A 212 14.35 -16.87 13.77
C LEU A 212 14.86 -17.19 15.18
N PRO A 213 16.21 -17.14 15.42
CA PRO A 213 16.81 -17.66 16.64
C PRO A 213 16.48 -16.87 17.93
N ASN A 214 16.22 -15.57 17.83
CA ASN A 214 16.13 -14.68 19.00
C ASN A 214 14.71 -14.16 19.28
N ILE A 215 13.66 -14.92 18.97
CA ILE A 215 12.27 -14.54 19.19
C ILE A 215 11.78 -15.05 20.56
N LYS A 216 11.10 -14.18 21.31
CA LYS A 216 10.43 -14.55 22.56
C LYS A 216 9.34 -15.59 22.31
N THR A 217 9.13 -16.52 23.25
CA THR A 217 8.11 -17.58 23.13
C THR A 217 6.70 -17.02 22.83
N SER A 218 6.31 -15.91 23.47
CA SER A 218 5.04 -15.25 23.21
C SER A 218 4.89 -14.76 21.76
N GLN A 219 5.95 -14.20 21.20
CA GLN A 219 5.97 -13.76 19.80
C GLN A 219 5.89 -14.97 18.85
N ARG A 220 6.59 -16.06 19.16
CA ARG A 220 6.54 -17.29 18.35
C ARG A 220 5.14 -17.90 18.32
N ILE A 221 4.41 -17.88 19.45
CA ILE A 221 3.02 -18.33 19.50
C ILE A 221 2.15 -17.46 18.56
N ILE A 222 2.29 -16.13 18.62
CA ILE A 222 1.57 -15.21 17.73
C ILE A 222 1.86 -15.52 16.25
N ILE A 223 3.14 -15.76 15.91
CA ILE A 223 3.57 -16.11 14.55
C ILE A 223 2.88 -17.40 14.08
N ILE A 224 2.85 -18.43 14.93
CA ILE A 224 2.18 -19.70 14.61
C ILE A 224 0.69 -19.51 14.42
N ILE A 225 0.03 -18.71 15.26
CA ILE A 225 -1.39 -18.38 15.09
C ILE A 225 -1.62 -17.67 13.75
N CYS A 226 -0.80 -16.65 13.44
CA CYS A 226 -0.87 -15.96 12.15
C CYS A 226 -0.65 -16.91 10.97
N PHE A 227 0.28 -17.86 11.09
CA PHE A 227 0.55 -18.86 10.05
C PHE A 227 -0.63 -19.80 9.80
N VAL A 228 -1.35 -20.17 10.86
CA VAL A 228 -2.54 -21.04 10.76
C VAL A 228 -3.74 -20.27 10.20
N VAL A 229 -3.83 -18.96 10.46
CA VAL A 229 -4.93 -18.10 9.98
C VAL A 229 -4.74 -17.71 8.52
N LEU A 230 -3.49 -17.48 8.06
CA LEU A 230 -3.17 -17.17 6.65
C LEU A 230 -3.30 -18.40 5.78
#